data_d610b8f71d9ad539c388006631827205
#
_entry.id   d610b8f71d9ad539c388006631827205
#
_cell.length_a   1.000
_cell.length_b   1.000
_cell.length_c   1.000
_cell.angle_alpha   90.00
_cell.angle_beta   90.00
_cell.angle_gamma   90.00
#
_symmetry.space_group_name_H-M   'P 1'
#
loop_
_entity.id
_entity.type
_entity.pdbx_description
1 polymer ?
#
loop_
_entity_poly.entity_id
_entity_poly.type
_entity_poly.pdbx_seq_one_letter_code
_entity_poly.pdbx_strand_id
1 'polypeptide(L)' 'MAGTNRTDAREHSIDAELSSLTTELGELVARVAAMAEPLAGTDDDALAADLFEVERSLREAVRRLGHARGRARDA' A
#
# COMPACT_ATOMS: atom_id res chain seq x y z
N MET A 1 2.72 30.25 -19.95
CA MET A 1 2.80 30.06 -18.53
C MET A 1 1.73 29.14 -17.96
N ALA A 2 0.50 29.44 -18.26
CA ALA A 2 -0.60 28.63 -17.72
C ALA A 2 -0.58 27.17 -18.19
N GLY A 3 -0.07 26.92 -19.40
CA GLY A 3 -0.09 25.58 -19.98
C GLY A 3 0.81 24.58 -19.30
N THR A 4 1.94 25.03 -18.74
CA THR A 4 2.88 24.10 -18.10
C THR A 4 2.41 23.67 -16.73
N ASN A 5 1.67 24.51 -16.06
CA ASN A 5 1.28 24.25 -14.67
C ASN A 5 0.25 23.13 -14.54
N ARG A 6 -0.54 22.92 -15.60
CA ARG A 6 -1.59 21.91 -15.52
C ARG A 6 -1.01 20.49 -15.43
N THR A 7 0.01 20.20 -16.22
CA THR A 7 0.66 18.88 -16.19
C THR A 7 1.38 18.68 -14.87
N ASP A 8 2.11 19.70 -14.39
CA ASP A 8 2.83 19.62 -13.13
C ASP A 8 1.89 19.42 -11.96
N ALA A 9 0.76 20.13 -11.95
CA ALA A 9 -0.23 19.98 -10.88
C ALA A 9 -0.82 18.58 -10.87
N ARG A 10 -1.05 18.01 -12.06
CA ARG A 10 -1.59 16.66 -12.17
C ARG A 10 -0.59 15.62 -11.66
N GLU A 11 0.68 15.76 -12.01
CA GLU A 11 1.72 14.86 -11.55
C GLU A 11 1.88 14.93 -10.05
N HIS A 12 1.88 16.13 -9.48
CA HIS A 12 1.96 16.32 -8.04
C HIS A 12 0.76 15.70 -7.34
N SER A 13 -0.42 15.84 -7.94
CA SER A 13 -1.64 15.29 -7.36
C SER A 13 -1.60 13.76 -7.34
N ILE A 14 -1.11 13.14 -8.42
CA ILE A 14 -0.97 11.69 -8.49
C ILE A 14 0.05 11.19 -7.47
N ASP A 15 1.19 11.86 -7.36
CA ASP A 15 2.20 11.44 -6.40
C ASP A 15 1.68 11.56 -4.97
N ALA A 16 0.96 12.63 -4.66
CA ALA A 16 0.37 12.80 -3.33
C ALA A 16 -0.66 11.72 -3.04
N GLU A 17 -1.49 11.38 -4.02
CA GLU A 17 -2.47 10.31 -3.87
C GLU A 17 -1.79 8.97 -3.63
N LEU A 18 -0.76 8.66 -4.42
CA LEU A 18 -0.03 7.41 -4.28
C LEU A 18 0.65 7.33 -2.92
N SER A 19 1.18 8.45 -2.45
CA SER A 19 1.79 8.51 -1.13
C SER A 19 0.77 8.21 -0.03
N SER A 20 -0.41 8.82 -0.15
CA SER A 20 -1.48 8.61 0.80
C SER A 20 -1.93 7.15 0.82
N LEU A 21 -2.11 6.56 -0.37
CA LEU A 21 -2.51 5.16 -0.48
C LEU A 21 -1.44 4.23 0.09
N THR A 22 -0.17 4.54 -0.14
CA THR A 22 0.93 3.74 0.40
C THR A 22 0.89 3.73 1.92
N THR A 23 0.65 4.90 2.52
CA THR A 23 0.55 5.02 3.97
C THR A 23 -0.64 4.22 4.49
N GLU A 24 -1.80 4.35 3.85
CA GLU A 24 -3.00 3.63 4.28
C GLU A 24 -2.82 2.12 4.16
N LEU A 25 -2.22 1.65 3.07
CA LEU A 25 -1.95 0.22 2.92
C LEU A 25 -0.97 -0.28 3.98
N GLY A 26 0.04 0.52 4.31
CA GLY A 26 0.98 0.17 5.37
C GLY A 26 0.28 0.01 6.70
N GLU A 27 -0.69 0.87 6.99
CA GLU A 27 -1.48 0.74 8.21
C GLU A 27 -2.33 -0.52 8.20
N LEU A 28 -2.89 -0.86 7.04
CA LEU A 28 -3.67 -2.09 6.90
C LEU A 28 -2.80 -3.33 7.09
N VAL A 29 -1.58 -3.31 6.54
CA VAL A 29 -0.62 -4.41 6.75
C VAL A 29 -0.42 -4.63 8.24
N ALA A 30 -0.16 -3.56 8.99
CA ALA A 30 0.09 -3.66 10.42
C ALA A 30 -1.13 -4.20 11.16
N ARG A 31 -2.33 -3.77 10.78
CA ARG A 31 -3.56 -4.22 11.42
C ARG A 31 -3.82 -5.69 11.15
N VAL A 32 -3.61 -6.13 9.91
CA VAL A 32 -3.81 -7.54 9.57
C VAL A 32 -2.82 -8.42 10.33
N ALA A 33 -1.56 -8.01 10.39
CA ALA A 33 -0.54 -8.74 11.14
C ALA A 33 -0.91 -8.84 12.62
N ALA A 34 -1.38 -7.74 13.20
CA ALA A 34 -1.77 -7.71 14.60
C ALA A 34 -2.95 -8.65 14.88
N MET A 35 -3.84 -8.83 13.91
CA MET A 35 -4.95 -9.77 14.08
C MET A 35 -4.50 -11.22 13.93
N ALA A 36 -3.56 -11.46 13.04
CA ALA A 36 -3.12 -12.83 12.74
C ALA A 36 -2.22 -13.43 13.83
N GLU A 37 -1.32 -12.63 14.36
CA GLU A 37 -0.30 -13.12 15.29
C GLU A 37 -0.86 -13.89 16.49
N PRO A 38 -1.87 -13.38 17.22
CA PRO A 38 -2.39 -14.13 18.35
C PRO A 38 -3.17 -15.38 17.98
N LEU A 39 -3.55 -15.55 16.72
CA LEU A 39 -4.30 -16.72 16.27
C LEU A 39 -3.39 -17.87 15.84
N ALA A 40 -2.13 -17.59 15.54
CA ALA A 40 -1.18 -18.60 15.08
C ALA A 40 -0.94 -19.62 16.20
N GLY A 41 -0.98 -20.89 15.82
CA GLY A 41 -0.78 -21.98 16.78
C GLY A 41 -1.96 -22.25 17.69
N THR A 42 -3.12 -21.67 17.42
CA THR A 42 -4.36 -21.91 18.16
C THR A 42 -5.34 -22.70 17.29
N ASP A 43 -6.56 -22.90 17.81
CA ASP A 43 -7.63 -23.54 17.03
C ASP A 43 -7.99 -22.73 15.78
N ASP A 44 -7.64 -21.45 15.74
CA ASP A 44 -7.87 -20.54 14.61
C ASP A 44 -6.65 -20.42 13.72
N ASP A 45 -5.76 -21.39 13.75
CA ASP A 45 -4.51 -21.34 12.99
C ASP A 45 -4.74 -21.23 11.47
N ALA A 46 -5.80 -21.88 10.97
CA ALA A 46 -6.13 -21.75 9.55
C ALA A 46 -6.53 -20.33 9.18
N LEU A 47 -7.25 -19.64 10.06
CA LEU A 47 -7.60 -18.24 9.86
C LEU A 47 -6.33 -17.38 9.91
N ALA A 48 -5.42 -17.68 10.82
CA ALA A 48 -4.14 -16.97 10.89
C ALA A 48 -3.38 -17.11 9.57
N ALA A 49 -3.34 -18.32 9.00
CA ALA A 49 -2.65 -18.55 7.73
C ALA A 49 -3.26 -17.71 6.61
N ASP A 50 -4.59 -17.64 6.54
CA ASP A 50 -5.26 -16.82 5.54
C ASP A 50 -4.92 -15.33 5.72
N LEU A 51 -4.89 -14.88 6.96
CA LEU A 51 -4.56 -13.48 7.24
C LEU A 51 -3.11 -13.15 6.90
N PHE A 52 -2.18 -14.10 7.13
CA PHE A 52 -0.80 -13.90 6.71
C PHE A 52 -0.66 -13.82 5.19
N GLU A 53 -1.50 -14.54 4.46
CA GLU A 53 -1.53 -14.42 3.00
C GLU A 53 -2.06 -13.06 2.56
N VAL A 54 -3.09 -12.55 3.24
CA VAL A 54 -3.59 -11.19 2.98
C VAL A 54 -2.48 -10.18 3.24
N GLU A 55 -1.77 -10.33 4.34
CA GLU A 55 -0.67 -9.44 4.68
C GLU A 55 0.39 -9.43 3.58
N ARG A 56 0.75 -10.60 3.08
CA ARG A 56 1.73 -10.72 2.00
C ARG A 56 1.27 -9.99 0.75
N SER A 57 0.00 -10.16 0.39
CA SER A 57 -0.57 -9.50 -0.78
C SER A 57 -0.58 -7.99 -0.63
N LEU A 58 -0.88 -7.51 0.57
CA LEU A 58 -0.86 -6.07 0.84
C LEU A 58 0.55 -5.51 0.76
N ARG A 59 1.54 -6.25 1.27
CA ARG A 59 2.94 -5.80 1.18
C ARG A 59 3.40 -5.73 -0.28
N GLU A 60 2.96 -6.68 -1.09
CA GLU A 60 3.25 -6.65 -2.52
C GLU A 60 2.63 -5.41 -3.15
N ALA A 61 1.39 -5.08 -2.78
CA ALA A 61 0.72 -3.88 -3.30
C ALA A 61 1.47 -2.61 -2.89
N VAL A 62 1.99 -2.57 -1.67
CA VAL A 62 2.79 -1.42 -1.21
C VAL A 62 4.03 -1.24 -2.10
N ARG A 63 4.71 -2.35 -2.42
CA ARG A 63 5.89 -2.28 -3.28
C ARG A 63 5.51 -1.78 -4.68
N ARG A 64 4.40 -2.25 -5.20
CA ARG A 64 3.95 -1.82 -6.54
C ARG A 64 3.56 -0.35 -6.55
N LEU A 65 2.98 0.13 -5.47
CA LEU A 65 2.70 1.56 -5.35
C LEU A 65 3.98 2.38 -5.34
N GLY A 66 5.03 1.86 -4.70
CA GLY A 66 6.34 2.52 -4.73
C GLY A 66 6.88 2.63 -6.14
N HIS A 67 6.76 1.56 -6.94
CA HIS A 67 7.17 1.61 -8.34
C HIS A 67 6.32 2.59 -9.14
N ALA A 68 5.01 2.60 -8.89
CA ALA A 68 4.12 3.54 -9.58
C ALA A 68 4.49 4.99 -9.27
N ARG A 69 4.86 5.27 -8.03
CA ARG A 69 5.30 6.62 -7.66
C ARG A 69 6.56 7.01 -8.41
N GLY A 70 7.50 6.06 -8.54
CA GLY A 70 8.71 6.31 -9.30
C GLY A 70 8.41 6.66 -10.75
N ARG A 71 7.47 5.94 -11.37
CA ARG A 71 7.06 6.23 -12.74
C ARG A 71 6.37 7.57 -12.85
N ALA A 72 5.54 7.91 -11.89
CA ALA A 72 4.84 9.19 -11.88
C ALA A 72 5.82 10.36 -11.80
N ARG A 73 6.89 10.21 -11.03
CA ARG A 73 7.92 11.25 -10.92
C ARG A 73 8.76 11.39 -12.16
N ASP A 74 9.03 10.25 -12.82
CA ASP A 74 9.89 10.23 -14.00
C ASP A 74 9.14 10.66 -15.26
N ALA A 75 7.83 10.65 -15.22
CA ALA A 75 7.01 11.11 -16.36
C ALA A 75 6.95 12.66 -16.48
#